data_2a749f2d99bfd7c190c44ebd87582fb0
#
_entry.id   2a749f2d99bfd7c190c44ebd87582fb0
#
_cell.length_a   1.000
_cell.length_b   1.000
_cell.length_c   1.000
_cell.angle_alpha   90.00
_cell.angle_beta   90.00
_cell.angle_gamma   90.00
#
_symmetry.space_group_name_H-M   'P 1'
#
loop_
_entity.id
_entity.type
_entity.pdbx_description
1 polymer ?
#
loop_
_entity_poly.entity_id
_entity_poly.type
_entity_poly.pdbx_seq_one_letter_code
_entity_poly.pdbx_strand_id
1 'polypeptide(L)'
;MKRKDLKAGQVFRFYVGDGVYAFARAVFETEKIFFLVEVFDWRSRDGIFSEAILQMPRLIPIQNLGKSIIFDGHYDWELVHSCDDFNINENEISSLKFYFNHSTRIPNVKWKMENGQWNGEVMFFNEEINDIALSQELKVQLPDGTMPWNHEQIYRLVRKAWA
;
A
#
# COMPACT_ATOMS: atom_id res chain seq x y z
N MET A 1 -7.14 -17.43 -1.00
CA MET A 1 -7.57 -16.55 0.11
C MET A 1 -8.82 -15.79 -0.32
N LYS A 2 -9.78 -15.59 0.56
CA LYS A 2 -10.98 -14.79 0.27
C LYS A 2 -10.71 -13.32 0.57
N ARG A 3 -11.38 -12.39 -0.13
CA ARG A 3 -11.21 -10.93 0.10
C ARG A 3 -11.37 -10.52 1.57
N LYS A 4 -12.29 -11.18 2.30
CA LYS A 4 -12.53 -10.95 3.73
C LYS A 4 -11.38 -11.40 4.64
N ASP A 5 -10.45 -12.18 4.13
CA ASP A 5 -9.35 -12.74 4.91
C ASP A 5 -8.09 -11.84 4.85
N LEU A 6 -8.13 -10.76 4.07
CA LEU A 6 -7.05 -9.78 4.03
C LEU A 6 -7.02 -8.97 5.32
N LYS A 7 -5.86 -8.93 5.96
CA LYS A 7 -5.62 -8.21 7.22
C LYS A 7 -4.36 -7.37 7.15
N ALA A 8 -4.34 -6.28 7.92
CA ALA A 8 -3.11 -5.56 8.19
C ALA A 8 -2.05 -6.51 8.79
N GLY A 9 -0.80 -6.31 8.42
CA GLY A 9 0.32 -7.17 8.84
C GLY A 9 0.60 -8.35 7.91
N GLN A 10 -0.28 -8.68 6.97
CA GLN A 10 0.01 -9.71 5.98
C GLN A 10 1.06 -9.24 4.98
N VAL A 11 2.05 -10.10 4.72
CA VAL A 11 3.17 -9.84 3.82
C VAL A 11 3.02 -10.69 2.57
N PHE A 12 3.12 -10.03 1.44
CA PHE A 12 3.04 -10.63 0.12
C PHE A 12 4.37 -10.50 -0.61
N ARG A 13 4.74 -11.54 -1.35
CA ARG A 13 5.77 -11.43 -2.37
C ARG A 13 5.11 -11.20 -3.73
N PHE A 14 5.80 -10.51 -4.61
CA PHE A 14 5.40 -10.35 -6.00
C PHE A 14 6.61 -10.24 -6.91
N TYR A 15 6.44 -10.74 -8.13
CA TYR A 15 7.48 -10.73 -9.14
C TYR A 15 7.49 -9.38 -9.88
N VAL A 16 8.66 -8.75 -9.94
CA VAL A 16 8.82 -7.42 -10.58
C VAL A 16 9.51 -7.46 -11.93
N GLY A 17 9.89 -8.65 -12.40
CA GLY A 17 10.62 -8.87 -13.64
C GLY A 17 12.11 -9.18 -13.42
N ASP A 18 12.79 -9.64 -14.46
CA ASP A 18 14.23 -9.92 -14.48
C ASP A 18 14.74 -10.87 -13.39
N GLY A 19 13.90 -11.85 -13.01
CA GLY A 19 14.23 -12.81 -11.95
C GLY A 19 14.23 -12.20 -10.55
N VAL A 20 13.54 -11.09 -10.33
CA VAL A 20 13.52 -10.36 -9.05
C VAL A 20 12.13 -10.37 -8.43
N TYR A 21 12.09 -10.63 -7.13
CA TYR A 21 10.91 -10.51 -6.28
C TYR A 21 11.05 -9.33 -5.33
N ALA A 22 9.93 -8.68 -5.06
CA ALA A 22 9.76 -7.69 -4.02
C ALA A 22 8.78 -8.21 -2.95
N PHE A 23 8.77 -7.55 -1.79
CA PHE A 23 7.87 -7.86 -0.68
C PHE A 23 7.11 -6.61 -0.27
N ALA A 24 5.82 -6.80 0.00
CA ALA A 24 4.94 -5.74 0.45
C ALA A 24 4.12 -6.21 1.64
N ARG A 25 3.79 -5.28 2.54
CA ARG A 25 2.91 -5.55 3.68
C ARG A 25 1.63 -4.75 3.55
N ALA A 26 0.49 -5.40 3.75
CA ALA A 26 -0.78 -4.73 3.93
C ALA A 26 -0.75 -3.95 5.25
N VAL A 27 -0.94 -2.64 5.19
CA VAL A 27 -0.85 -1.78 6.38
C VAL A 27 -2.22 -1.37 6.89
N PHE A 28 -3.20 -1.23 6.01
CA PHE A 28 -4.55 -0.88 6.40
C PHE A 28 -5.58 -1.17 5.30
N GLU A 29 -6.78 -1.59 5.70
CA GLU A 29 -7.93 -1.70 4.81
C GLU A 29 -8.65 -0.35 4.73
N THR A 30 -8.79 0.22 3.52
CA THR A 30 -9.37 1.55 3.33
C THR A 30 -10.86 1.49 3.05
N GLU A 31 -11.24 0.79 2.00
CA GLU A 31 -12.62 0.59 1.57
C GLU A 31 -12.84 -0.90 1.33
N LYS A 32 -14.07 -1.33 1.08
CA LYS A 32 -14.37 -2.76 0.86
C LYS A 32 -13.50 -3.44 -0.19
N ILE A 33 -13.00 -2.68 -1.15
CA ILE A 33 -12.24 -3.20 -2.30
C ILE A 33 -10.78 -2.74 -2.35
N PHE A 34 -10.33 -1.91 -1.41
CA PHE A 34 -8.99 -1.34 -1.38
C PHE A 34 -8.26 -1.59 -0.07
N PHE A 35 -6.94 -1.50 -0.12
CA PHE A 35 -6.08 -1.51 1.06
C PHE A 35 -4.80 -0.71 0.80
N LEU A 36 -4.22 -0.20 1.88
CA LEU A 36 -2.92 0.45 1.83
C LEU A 36 -1.82 -0.60 1.93
N VAL A 37 -0.77 -0.41 1.17
CA VAL A 37 0.38 -1.32 1.11
C VAL A 37 1.68 -0.55 1.16
N GLU A 38 2.64 -1.05 1.93
CA GLU A 38 4.03 -0.61 1.90
C GLU A 38 4.90 -1.65 1.22
N VAL A 39 5.93 -1.21 0.51
CA VAL A 39 6.90 -2.07 -0.16
C VAL A 39 8.24 -1.91 0.52
N PHE A 40 8.87 -3.02 0.90
CA PHE A 40 10.17 -3.03 1.55
C PHE A 40 11.33 -2.86 0.54
N ASP A 41 12.36 -2.16 0.94
CA ASP A 41 13.61 -2.07 0.17
C ASP A 41 14.44 -3.35 0.32
N TRP A 42 13.93 -4.43 -0.26
CA TRP A 42 14.55 -5.75 -0.27
C TRP A 42 14.40 -6.42 -1.62
N ARG A 43 15.53 -6.60 -2.30
CA ARG A 43 15.62 -7.28 -3.58
C ARG A 43 15.91 -8.76 -3.36
N SER A 44 15.04 -9.65 -3.82
CA SER A 44 15.24 -11.10 -3.72
C SER A 44 15.25 -11.76 -5.09
N ARG A 45 16.17 -12.69 -5.31
CA ARG A 45 16.19 -13.51 -6.53
C ARG A 45 15.49 -14.85 -6.35
N ASP A 46 15.42 -15.35 -5.13
CA ASP A 46 14.79 -16.63 -4.80
C ASP A 46 13.33 -16.48 -4.34
N GLY A 47 12.91 -15.25 -4.01
CA GLY A 47 11.57 -14.97 -3.49
C GLY A 47 11.30 -15.56 -2.10
N ILE A 48 12.34 -15.99 -1.37
CA ILE A 48 12.18 -16.56 -0.03
C ILE A 48 12.02 -15.44 0.98
N PHE A 49 10.96 -15.54 1.78
CA PHE A 49 10.74 -14.59 2.86
C PHE A 49 11.73 -14.81 4.03
N SER A 50 12.21 -13.71 4.58
CA SER A 50 13.00 -13.69 5.82
C SER A 50 12.46 -12.57 6.72
N GLU A 51 12.45 -12.79 8.02
CA GLU A 51 12.04 -11.78 9.00
C GLU A 51 12.90 -10.51 8.95
N ALA A 52 14.13 -10.60 8.46
CA ALA A 52 14.98 -9.43 8.21
C ALA A 52 14.34 -8.41 7.25
N ILE A 53 13.45 -8.86 6.35
CA ILE A 53 12.72 -8.01 5.43
C ILE A 53 11.84 -6.99 6.19
N LEU A 54 11.27 -7.41 7.32
CA LEU A 54 10.40 -6.55 8.13
C LEU A 54 11.13 -5.37 8.79
N GLN A 55 12.46 -5.43 8.84
CA GLN A 55 13.31 -4.37 9.38
C GLN A 55 13.84 -3.41 8.29
N MET A 56 13.56 -3.73 7.03
CA MET A 56 14.02 -2.90 5.92
C MET A 56 13.19 -1.61 5.81
N PRO A 57 13.81 -0.52 5.35
CA PRO A 57 13.08 0.70 5.09
C PRO A 57 12.06 0.50 3.98
N ARG A 58 11.11 1.41 3.93
CA ARG A 58 10.15 1.48 2.83
C ARG A 58 10.85 1.97 1.55
N LEU A 59 10.64 1.24 0.46
CA LEU A 59 11.26 1.54 -0.84
C LEU A 59 10.57 2.70 -1.56
N ILE A 60 9.23 2.74 -1.48
CA ILE A 60 8.37 3.72 -2.15
C ILE A 60 7.32 4.23 -1.17
N PRO A 61 6.69 5.40 -1.41
CA PRO A 61 5.57 5.85 -0.58
C PRO A 61 4.46 4.79 -0.51
N ILE A 62 3.72 4.75 0.61
CA ILE A 62 2.56 3.85 0.76
C ILE A 62 1.61 4.02 -0.43
N GLN A 63 1.20 2.91 -1.01
CA GLN A 63 0.31 2.85 -2.16
C GLN A 63 -1.10 2.43 -1.73
N ASN A 64 -2.10 2.93 -2.44
CA ASN A 64 -3.47 2.44 -2.37
C ASN A 64 -3.67 1.39 -3.48
N LEU A 65 -4.12 0.20 -3.12
CA LEU A 65 -4.16 -0.94 -4.01
C LEU A 65 -5.52 -1.64 -3.96
N GLY A 66 -6.01 -2.08 -5.13
CA GLY A 66 -7.23 -2.88 -5.22
C GLY A 66 -7.01 -4.31 -4.72
N LYS A 67 -7.96 -4.84 -3.95
CA LYS A 67 -7.91 -6.21 -3.44
C LYS A 67 -7.94 -7.27 -4.55
N SER A 68 -8.45 -6.93 -5.74
CA SER A 68 -8.49 -7.83 -6.91
C SER A 68 -7.11 -8.37 -7.30
N ILE A 69 -6.07 -7.61 -7.08
CA ILE A 69 -4.67 -8.03 -7.35
C ILE A 69 -4.32 -9.35 -6.67
N ILE A 70 -4.84 -9.56 -5.46
CA ILE A 70 -4.53 -10.76 -4.68
C ILE A 70 -5.51 -11.89 -4.98
N PHE A 71 -6.77 -11.55 -5.29
CA PHE A 71 -7.86 -12.53 -5.28
C PHE A 71 -8.29 -13.03 -6.66
N ASP A 72 -8.03 -12.28 -7.71
CA ASP A 72 -8.52 -12.63 -9.05
C ASP A 72 -7.54 -13.52 -9.84
N GLY A 73 -6.42 -13.92 -9.22
CA GLY A 73 -5.46 -14.86 -9.79
C GLY A 73 -4.71 -14.37 -11.04
N HIS A 74 -4.85 -13.07 -11.36
CA HIS A 74 -4.22 -12.46 -12.52
C HIS A 74 -2.80 -11.95 -12.24
N TYR A 75 -2.38 -11.96 -10.97
CA TYR A 75 -1.14 -11.36 -10.51
C TYR A 75 -0.43 -12.26 -9.52
N ASP A 76 0.90 -12.25 -9.58
CA ASP A 76 1.77 -13.12 -8.79
C ASP A 76 1.99 -12.61 -7.35
N TRP A 77 0.94 -12.03 -6.74
CA TRP A 77 0.98 -11.66 -5.33
C TRP A 77 0.63 -12.85 -4.47
N GLU A 78 1.59 -13.32 -3.71
CA GLU A 78 1.46 -14.51 -2.87
C GLU A 78 1.68 -14.16 -1.41
N LEU A 79 0.76 -14.59 -0.53
CA LEU A 79 0.91 -14.46 0.91
C LEU A 79 2.05 -15.35 1.40
N VAL A 80 3.07 -14.75 2.03
CA VAL A 80 4.25 -15.46 2.52
C VAL A 80 4.42 -15.37 4.03
N HIS A 81 3.80 -14.39 4.70
CA HIS A 81 3.91 -14.20 6.13
C HIS A 81 2.75 -13.38 6.70
N SER A 82 2.47 -13.49 7.99
CA SER A 82 1.52 -12.66 8.73
C SER A 82 2.16 -12.16 10.01
N CYS A 83 2.14 -10.84 10.20
CA CYS A 83 2.56 -10.20 11.45
C CYS A 83 1.31 -9.93 12.29
N ASP A 84 0.98 -10.82 13.20
CA ASP A 84 -0.28 -10.75 13.97
C ASP A 84 -0.34 -9.53 14.91
N ASP A 85 0.82 -9.04 15.35
CA ASP A 85 0.94 -7.88 16.25
C ASP A 85 1.14 -6.54 15.49
N PHE A 86 0.98 -6.55 14.15
CA PHE A 86 1.20 -5.35 13.38
C PHE A 86 0.08 -4.32 13.60
N ASN A 87 0.49 -3.11 13.96
CA ASN A 87 -0.37 -1.92 14.01
C ASN A 87 0.34 -0.75 13.33
N ILE A 88 -0.35 -0.12 12.40
CA ILE A 88 0.16 1.12 11.82
C ILE A 88 -0.09 2.28 12.78
N ASN A 89 0.85 3.23 12.80
CA ASN A 89 0.72 4.45 13.59
C ASN A 89 -0.39 5.35 13.01
N GLU A 90 -1.32 5.79 13.86
CA GLU A 90 -2.43 6.69 13.48
C GLU A 90 -1.94 7.98 12.83
N ASN A 91 -0.87 8.57 13.36
CA ASN A 91 -0.30 9.80 12.81
C ASN A 91 0.30 9.58 11.42
N GLU A 92 0.84 8.40 11.16
CA GLU A 92 1.36 8.05 9.84
C GLU A 92 0.24 7.97 8.82
N ILE A 93 -0.86 7.26 9.11
CA ILE A 93 -2.01 7.17 8.19
C ILE A 93 -2.61 8.55 7.94
N SER A 94 -2.84 9.34 8.96
CA SER A 94 -3.45 10.67 8.81
C SER A 94 -2.56 11.67 8.06
N SER A 95 -1.26 11.41 7.96
CA SER A 95 -0.33 12.24 7.19
C SER A 95 -0.24 11.87 5.71
N LEU A 96 -0.80 10.73 5.29
CA LEU A 96 -0.74 10.27 3.91
C LEU A 96 -1.58 11.16 2.99
N LYS A 97 -1.05 11.41 1.79
CA LYS A 97 -1.75 12.11 0.72
C LYS A 97 -1.63 11.33 -0.58
N PHE A 98 -2.73 11.26 -1.31
CA PHE A 98 -2.80 10.63 -2.62
C PHE A 98 -3.26 11.65 -3.65
N TYR A 99 -2.69 11.59 -4.84
CA TYR A 99 -3.14 12.40 -5.97
C TYR A 99 -4.39 11.77 -6.60
N PHE A 100 -5.39 12.61 -6.87
CA PHE A 100 -6.60 12.20 -7.58
C PHE A 100 -7.07 13.32 -8.51
N ASN A 101 -6.83 13.18 -9.81
CA ASN A 101 -7.10 14.22 -10.78
C ASN A 101 -6.54 15.58 -10.33
N HIS A 102 -7.36 16.57 -10.06
CA HIS A 102 -6.96 17.91 -9.63
C HIS A 102 -7.08 18.11 -8.11
N SER A 103 -7.20 17.03 -7.35
CA SER A 103 -7.32 17.09 -5.89
C SER A 103 -6.36 16.12 -5.22
N THR A 104 -6.09 16.33 -3.92
CA THR A 104 -5.47 15.30 -3.08
C THR A 104 -6.54 14.59 -2.28
N ARG A 105 -6.38 13.27 -2.10
CA ARG A 105 -7.14 12.49 -1.13
C ARG A 105 -6.32 12.33 0.13
N ILE A 106 -6.93 12.69 1.24
CA ILE A 106 -6.35 12.54 2.57
C ILE A 106 -7.14 11.46 3.29
N PRO A 107 -6.51 10.35 3.71
CA PRO A 107 -7.18 9.39 4.56
C PRO A 107 -7.39 10.00 5.94
N ASN A 108 -8.61 9.90 6.44
CA ASN A 108 -8.94 10.19 7.83
C ASN A 108 -9.42 8.90 8.48
N VAL A 109 -8.85 8.57 9.62
CA VAL A 109 -9.19 7.36 10.36
C VAL A 109 -10.12 7.72 11.50
N LYS A 110 -11.34 7.19 11.48
CA LYS A 110 -12.23 7.20 12.63
C LYS A 110 -11.91 5.98 13.48
N TRP A 111 -11.38 6.23 14.65
CA TRP A 111 -11.08 5.18 15.60
C TRP A 111 -12.26 4.90 16.51
N LYS A 112 -12.60 3.61 16.65
CA LYS A 112 -13.62 3.14 17.57
C LYS A 112 -13.02 2.08 18.48
N MET A 113 -13.37 2.13 19.76
CA MET A 113 -13.07 1.05 20.71
C MET A 113 -14.18 0.00 20.62
N GLU A 114 -13.83 -1.20 20.18
CA GLU A 114 -14.74 -2.35 20.10
C GLU A 114 -14.08 -3.59 20.73
N ASN A 115 -14.75 -4.23 21.67
CA ASN A 115 -14.24 -5.44 22.35
C ASN A 115 -12.83 -5.28 22.94
N GLY A 116 -12.49 -4.10 23.48
CA GLY A 116 -11.19 -3.81 24.06
C GLY A 116 -10.07 -3.54 23.04
N GLN A 117 -10.40 -3.47 21.77
CA GLN A 117 -9.46 -3.16 20.70
C GLN A 117 -9.86 -1.90 19.94
N TRP A 118 -8.85 -1.13 19.53
CA TRP A 118 -9.06 0.01 18.66
C TRP A 118 -9.20 -0.45 17.20
N ASN A 119 -10.38 -0.21 16.62
CA ASN A 119 -10.65 -0.44 15.20
C ASN A 119 -10.74 0.91 14.49
N GLY A 120 -10.01 1.05 13.40
CA GLY A 120 -10.00 2.25 12.58
C GLY A 120 -10.80 2.04 11.29
N GLU A 121 -11.64 3.00 10.94
CA GLU A 121 -12.30 3.10 9.64
C GLU A 121 -11.67 4.24 8.85
N VAL A 122 -11.06 3.93 7.72
CA VAL A 122 -10.48 4.96 6.85
C VAL A 122 -11.54 5.52 5.93
N MET A 123 -11.68 6.83 5.97
CA MET A 123 -12.46 7.60 5.02
C MET A 123 -11.53 8.52 4.25
N PHE A 124 -11.66 8.57 2.92
CA PHE A 124 -10.92 9.54 2.11
C PHE A 124 -11.69 10.84 1.98
N PHE A 125 -11.03 11.94 2.29
CA PHE A 125 -11.53 13.29 2.01
C PHE A 125 -10.76 13.87 0.83
N ASN A 126 -11.48 14.54 -0.06
CA ASN A 126 -10.86 15.31 -1.12
C ASN A 126 -10.49 16.69 -0.58
N GLU A 127 -9.25 17.09 -0.78
CA GLU A 127 -8.81 18.47 -0.62
C GLU A 127 -8.75 19.08 -2.03
N GLU A 128 -9.57 20.10 -2.30
CA GLU A 128 -9.50 20.83 -3.56
C GLU A 128 -8.20 21.61 -3.62
N ILE A 129 -7.42 21.34 -4.66
CA ILE A 129 -6.19 22.06 -4.94
C ILE A 129 -6.47 22.96 -6.12
N ASN A 130 -6.18 24.25 -5.98
CA ASN A 130 -6.19 25.18 -7.12
C ASN A 130 -5.24 24.66 -8.20
N ASP A 131 -5.68 24.62 -9.45
CA ASP A 131 -4.94 24.08 -10.61
C ASP A 131 -3.50 24.58 -10.74
N ILE A 132 -3.19 25.71 -10.13
CA ILE A 132 -1.88 26.35 -10.14
C ILE A 132 -0.92 25.74 -9.10
N ALA A 133 -1.45 25.07 -8.06
CA ALA A 133 -0.64 24.64 -6.91
C ALA A 133 -0.08 23.23 -7.02
N LEU A 134 -0.60 22.38 -7.91
CA LEU A 134 -0.07 21.04 -8.14
C LEU A 134 1.00 21.09 -9.23
N SER A 135 2.22 21.43 -8.84
CA SER A 135 3.37 21.32 -9.72
C SER A 135 3.54 19.89 -10.21
N GLN A 136 4.13 19.70 -11.40
CA GLN A 136 4.47 18.37 -11.92
C GLN A 136 5.36 17.58 -10.94
N GLU A 137 6.21 18.26 -10.18
CA GLU A 137 7.06 17.67 -9.15
C GLU A 137 6.24 17.05 -8.01
N LEU A 138 5.21 17.74 -7.54
CA LEU A 138 4.33 17.23 -6.48
C LEU A 138 3.50 16.04 -6.98
N LYS A 139 3.01 16.08 -8.22
CA LYS A 139 2.28 14.96 -8.85
C LYS A 139 3.13 13.68 -8.93
N VAL A 140 4.41 13.83 -9.18
CA VAL A 140 5.34 12.69 -9.26
C VAL A 140 5.63 12.09 -7.87
N GLN A 141 5.56 12.90 -6.82
CA GLN A 141 5.85 12.48 -5.45
C GLN A 141 4.65 11.82 -4.75
N LEU A 142 3.43 12.14 -5.15
CA LEU A 142 2.23 11.59 -4.51
C LEU A 142 1.79 10.29 -5.16
N PRO A 143 1.42 9.27 -4.38
CA PRO A 143 0.78 8.08 -4.92
C PRO A 143 -0.52 8.42 -5.65
N ASP A 144 -0.75 7.78 -6.79
CA ASP A 144 -1.98 7.94 -7.55
C ASP A 144 -3.13 7.22 -6.83
N GLY A 145 -4.11 7.99 -6.36
CA GLY A 145 -5.31 7.47 -5.72
C GLY A 145 -6.45 7.16 -6.72
N THR A 146 -6.28 7.50 -8.01
CA THR A 146 -7.36 7.36 -9.00
C THR A 146 -7.52 5.95 -9.54
N MET A 147 -6.46 5.18 -9.55
CA MET A 147 -6.39 3.86 -10.19
C MET A 147 -5.86 2.81 -9.19
N PRO A 148 -6.59 2.49 -8.13
CA PRO A 148 -6.11 1.60 -7.08
C PRO A 148 -5.93 0.13 -7.53
N TRP A 149 -6.36 -0.23 -8.71
CA TRP A 149 -6.05 -1.51 -9.38
C TRP A 149 -4.81 -1.48 -10.24
N ASN A 150 -4.14 -0.35 -10.33
CA ASN A 150 -2.96 -0.22 -11.20
C ASN A 150 -1.70 -0.78 -10.51
N HIS A 151 -1.65 -2.12 -10.38
CA HIS A 151 -0.45 -2.85 -9.92
C HIS A 151 0.78 -2.55 -10.80
N GLU A 152 0.59 -2.27 -12.06
CA GLU A 152 1.66 -1.88 -12.99
C GLU A 152 2.39 -0.61 -12.51
N GLN A 153 1.68 0.29 -11.84
CA GLN A 153 2.30 1.47 -11.25
C GLN A 153 3.26 1.09 -10.13
N ILE A 154 2.88 0.15 -9.26
CA ILE A 154 3.76 -0.33 -8.19
C ILE A 154 5.00 -0.98 -8.79
N TYR A 155 4.86 -1.85 -9.79
CA TYR A 155 5.98 -2.49 -10.46
C TYR A 155 6.92 -1.48 -11.10
N ARG A 156 6.37 -0.46 -11.77
CA ARG A 156 7.14 0.62 -12.36
C ARG A 156 7.90 1.43 -11.31
N LEU A 157 7.26 1.79 -10.20
CA LEU A 157 7.89 2.53 -9.12
C LEU A 157 9.01 1.73 -8.46
N VAL A 158 8.78 0.44 -8.20
CA VAL A 158 9.78 -0.46 -7.62
C VAL A 158 10.99 -0.59 -8.55
N ARG A 159 10.77 -0.87 -9.83
CA ARG A 159 11.86 -0.95 -10.82
C ARG A 159 12.65 0.35 -10.92
N LYS A 160 11.95 1.49 -10.92
CA LYS A 160 12.60 2.81 -10.95
C LYS A 160 13.43 3.07 -9.69
N ALA A 161 12.93 2.73 -8.52
CA ALA A 161 13.65 2.90 -7.26
C ALA A 161 14.90 2.04 -7.18
N TRP A 162 14.91 0.87 -7.84
CA TRP A 162 16.05 -0.04 -7.89
C TRP A 162 16.94 0.13 -9.13
N ALA A 163 16.58 0.98 -10.04
CA ALA A 163 17.45 1.29 -11.20
C ALA A 163 18.70 2.15 -10.82
#